data_2c710004bd1aacb15f28e05ca10df685
#
_entry.id   2c710004bd1aacb15f28e05ca10df685
#
_cell.length_a   1.000
_cell.length_b   1.000
_cell.length_c   1.000
_cell.angle_alpha   90.00
_cell.angle_beta   90.00
_cell.angle_gamma   90.00
#
_symmetry.space_group_name_H-M   'P 1'
#
loop_
_entity.id
_entity.type
_entity.pdbx_description
1 polymer ?
#
loop_
_entity_poly.entity_id
_entity_poly.type
_entity_poly.pdbx_seq_one_letter_code
_entity_poly.pdbx_strand_id
1 'polypeptide(L)'
;MLFIFDRPGRYAFWMKGMKFPLDFIWISGDKITEITGKVGIDQMNLRPQQPVDKILEVNSSWAAEHQIKIGDTVKYESVSN
;
A
#
# COMPACT_ATOMS: atom_id res chain seq x y z
N MET A 1 -1.86 -6.36 -4.59
CA MET A 1 -2.38 -7.24 -3.51
C MET A 1 -2.81 -6.38 -2.33
N LEU A 2 -3.93 -6.68 -1.73
CA LEU A 2 -4.44 -5.94 -0.57
C LEU A 2 -4.19 -6.75 0.70
N PHE A 3 -3.54 -6.13 1.68
CA PHE A 3 -3.34 -6.69 3.02
C PHE A 3 -4.22 -5.96 4.01
N ILE A 4 -4.94 -6.71 4.83
CA ILE A 4 -5.82 -6.16 5.87
C ILE A 4 -5.36 -6.73 7.21
N PHE A 5 -5.16 -5.85 8.20
CA PHE A 5 -4.72 -6.23 9.54
C PHE A 5 -5.82 -5.95 10.55
N ASP A 6 -5.87 -6.76 11.60
CA ASP A 6 -6.87 -6.63 12.66
C ASP A 6 -6.69 -5.34 13.47
N ARG A 7 -5.46 -4.85 13.55
CA ARG A 7 -5.12 -3.66 14.34
C ARG A 7 -4.22 -2.74 13.53
N PRO A 8 -4.36 -1.42 13.71
CA PRO A 8 -3.41 -0.49 13.11
C PRO A 8 -2.00 -0.74 13.65
N GLY A 9 -1.00 -0.58 12.78
CA GLY A 9 0.39 -0.77 13.15
C GLY A 9 1.31 -0.27 12.06
N ARG A 10 2.60 -0.18 12.41
CA ARG A 10 3.65 0.16 11.46
C ARG A 10 4.33 -1.13 11.01
N TYR A 11 3.59 -1.95 10.27
CA TYR A 11 4.04 -3.25 9.80
C TYR A 11 5.19 -3.08 8.80
N ALA A 12 6.21 -3.93 8.94
CA ALA A 12 7.37 -3.90 8.07
C ALA A 12 7.16 -4.82 6.86
N PHE A 13 7.60 -4.36 5.70
CA PHE A 13 7.54 -5.13 4.46
C PHE A 13 8.91 -5.29 3.85
N TRP A 14 9.13 -6.42 3.21
CA TRP A 14 10.38 -6.79 2.56
C TRP A 14 10.07 -7.21 1.13
N MET A 15 10.80 -6.62 0.20
CA MET A 15 10.62 -6.90 -1.24
C MET A 15 11.30 -8.20 -1.69
N LYS A 16 11.79 -9.04 -0.76
CA LYS A 16 12.48 -10.28 -1.10
C LYS A 16 11.62 -11.16 -2.02
N GLY A 17 12.21 -11.61 -3.11
CA GLY A 17 11.53 -12.47 -4.07
C GLY A 17 10.72 -11.72 -5.11
N MET A 18 10.57 -10.41 -5.00
CA MET A 18 9.89 -9.61 -6.00
C MET A 18 10.79 -9.45 -7.23
N LYS A 19 10.18 -9.45 -8.41
CA LYS A 19 10.91 -9.37 -9.68
C LYS A 19 10.85 -7.97 -10.30
N PHE A 20 10.02 -7.08 -9.76
CA PHE A 20 9.84 -5.73 -10.28
C PHE A 20 9.41 -4.79 -9.15
N PRO A 21 9.64 -3.47 -9.31
CA PRO A 21 9.25 -2.50 -8.29
C PRO A 21 7.74 -2.42 -8.11
N LEU A 22 7.32 -1.95 -6.92
CA LEU A 22 5.91 -1.77 -6.58
C LEU A 22 5.68 -0.39 -5.99
N ASP A 23 4.42 0.08 -6.09
CA ASP A 23 3.94 1.17 -5.27
C ASP A 23 3.22 0.59 -4.05
N PHE A 24 3.46 1.18 -2.88
CA PHE A 24 2.77 0.83 -1.64
C PHE A 24 1.82 1.96 -1.28
N ILE A 25 0.54 1.64 -1.17
CA ILE A 25 -0.50 2.58 -0.77
C ILE A 25 -0.93 2.21 0.64
N TRP A 26 -0.64 3.09 1.59
CA TRP A 26 -0.88 2.89 3.00
C TRP A 26 -2.23 3.49 3.37
N ILE A 27 -3.09 2.70 4.02
CA ILE A 27 -4.48 3.06 4.26
C ILE A 27 -4.80 2.90 5.73
N SER A 28 -5.42 3.94 6.31
CA SER A 28 -5.96 3.88 7.66
C SER A 28 -7.47 4.07 7.59
N GLY A 29 -8.22 3.04 8.00
CA GLY A 29 -9.66 3.03 7.81
C GLY A 29 -10.02 3.02 6.34
N ASP A 30 -10.61 4.10 5.85
CA ASP A 30 -10.96 4.27 4.44
C ASP A 30 -10.15 5.36 3.74
N LYS A 31 -9.10 5.88 4.38
CA LYS A 31 -8.31 6.99 3.84
C LYS A 31 -6.89 6.55 3.52
N ILE A 32 -6.39 7.03 2.39
CA ILE A 32 -4.98 6.90 2.04
C ILE A 32 -4.18 7.88 2.87
N THR A 33 -3.24 7.36 3.67
CA THR A 33 -2.44 8.19 4.58
C THR A 33 -1.01 8.40 4.10
N GLU A 34 -0.53 7.52 3.21
CA GLU A 34 0.83 7.60 2.71
C GLU A 34 0.93 6.82 1.40
N ILE A 35 1.83 7.25 0.52
CA ILE A 35 2.14 6.52 -0.72
C ILE A 35 3.65 6.45 -0.84
N THR A 36 4.18 5.23 -0.99
CA THR A 36 5.60 5.02 -1.26
C THR A 36 5.71 4.42 -2.65
N GLY A 37 6.13 5.24 -3.61
CA GLY A 37 6.18 4.85 -5.01
C GLY A 37 7.53 4.24 -5.39
N LYS A 38 7.49 3.39 -6.40
CA LYS A 38 8.67 2.82 -7.05
C LYS A 38 9.63 2.16 -6.06
N VAL A 39 9.07 1.33 -5.16
CA VAL A 39 9.86 0.61 -4.17
C VAL A 39 10.70 -0.45 -4.89
N GLY A 40 12.01 -0.34 -4.78
CA GLY A 40 12.94 -1.26 -5.46
C GLY A 40 12.93 -2.68 -4.89
N ILE A 41 13.36 -3.62 -5.70
CA ILE A 41 13.34 -5.04 -5.35
C ILE A 41 14.32 -5.41 -4.22
N ASP A 42 15.26 -4.52 -3.91
CA ASP A 42 16.23 -4.71 -2.84
C ASP A 42 15.82 -4.05 -1.52
N GLN A 43 14.65 -3.43 -1.50
CA GLN A 43 14.16 -2.75 -0.30
C GLN A 43 13.84 -3.76 0.80
N MET A 44 14.35 -3.49 2.00
CA MET A 44 14.06 -4.27 3.20
C MET A 44 13.49 -3.35 4.27
N ASN A 45 12.63 -3.90 5.13
CA ASN A 45 12.15 -3.21 6.31
C ASN A 45 11.42 -1.89 5.97
N LEU A 46 10.60 -1.91 4.92
CA LEU A 46 9.77 -0.78 4.56
C LEU A 46 8.61 -0.65 5.56
N ARG A 47 8.45 0.54 6.15
CA ARG A 47 7.39 0.82 7.13
C ARG A 47 6.70 2.12 6.80
N PRO A 48 5.40 2.25 7.12
CA PRO A 48 4.73 3.55 7.02
C PRO A 48 5.17 4.46 8.17
N GLN A 49 5.00 5.76 8.00
CA GLN A 49 5.32 6.73 9.05
C GLN A 49 4.29 6.71 10.17
N GLN A 50 3.03 6.42 9.86
CA GLN A 50 1.93 6.35 10.82
C GLN A 50 1.33 4.94 10.80
N PRO A 51 0.69 4.50 11.91
CA PRO A 51 0.00 3.21 11.89
C PRO A 51 -1.08 3.14 10.82
N VAL A 52 -1.16 2.00 10.15
CA VAL A 52 -2.18 1.72 9.13
C VAL A 52 -2.78 0.35 9.40
N ASP A 53 -3.99 0.12 8.90
CA ASP A 53 -4.64 -1.19 9.01
C ASP A 53 -4.79 -1.89 7.67
N LYS A 54 -4.43 -1.22 6.57
CA LYS A 54 -4.48 -1.83 5.23
C LYS A 54 -3.33 -1.33 4.39
N ILE A 55 -2.88 -2.17 3.47
CA ILE A 55 -1.82 -1.82 2.53
C ILE A 55 -2.20 -2.40 1.18
N LEU A 56 -2.15 -1.57 0.15
CA LEU A 56 -2.38 -1.99 -1.22
C LEU A 56 -1.08 -1.92 -2.00
N GLU A 57 -0.61 -3.07 -2.49
CA GLU A 57 0.57 -3.15 -3.36
C GLU A 57 0.11 -3.22 -4.81
N VAL A 58 0.63 -2.32 -5.63
CA VAL A 58 0.31 -2.24 -7.06
C VAL A 58 1.60 -2.07 -7.86
N ASN A 59 1.50 -2.22 -9.17
CA ASN A 59 2.65 -2.02 -10.04
C ASN A 59 3.22 -0.63 -9.88
N SER A 60 4.54 -0.51 -10.03
CA SER A 60 5.25 0.76 -9.95
C SER A 60 4.64 1.78 -10.91
N SER A 61 4.48 3.00 -10.43
CA SER A 61 3.87 4.13 -11.14
C SER A 61 2.35 4.08 -11.28
N TRP A 62 1.70 3.01 -10.79
CA TRP A 62 0.24 2.88 -10.86
C TRP A 62 -0.46 4.04 -10.14
N ALA A 63 0.03 4.40 -8.96
CA ALA A 63 -0.56 5.48 -8.17
C ALA A 63 -0.50 6.81 -8.92
N ALA A 64 0.65 7.13 -9.54
CA ALA A 64 0.80 8.36 -10.32
C ALA A 64 -0.10 8.35 -11.56
N GLU A 65 -0.16 7.23 -12.27
CA GLU A 65 -0.98 7.10 -13.47
C GLU A 65 -2.48 7.26 -13.18
N HIS A 66 -2.92 6.84 -12.00
CA HIS A 66 -4.32 6.93 -11.59
C HIS A 66 -4.61 8.16 -10.73
N GLN A 67 -3.62 9.05 -10.58
CA GLN A 67 -3.77 10.31 -9.82
C GLN A 67 -4.24 10.06 -8.38
N ILE A 68 -3.74 8.98 -7.78
CA ILE A 68 -4.05 8.63 -6.39
C ILE A 68 -3.29 9.58 -5.46
N LYS A 69 -3.97 10.10 -4.44
CA LYS A 69 -3.41 11.10 -3.52
C LYS A 69 -3.67 10.73 -2.07
N ILE A 70 -2.78 11.20 -1.19
CA ILE A 70 -3.01 11.16 0.24
C ILE A 70 -4.31 11.91 0.56
N GLY A 71 -5.15 11.29 1.39
CA GLY A 71 -6.45 11.84 1.74
C GLY A 71 -7.60 11.29 0.90
N ASP A 72 -7.31 10.61 -0.19
CA ASP A 72 -8.35 9.98 -1.00
C ASP A 72 -9.06 8.90 -0.20
N THR A 73 -10.36 8.76 -0.47
CA THR A 73 -11.20 7.72 0.14
C THR A 73 -11.12 6.45 -0.69
N VAL A 74 -10.93 5.33 0.00
CA VAL A 74 -10.90 4.00 -0.62
C VAL A 74 -12.22 3.30 -0.31
N LYS A 75 -12.87 2.77 -1.35
CA LYS A 75 -14.08 1.98 -1.21
C LYS A 75 -13.77 0.53 -1.53
N TYR A 76 -14.34 -0.35 -0.74
CA TYR A 76 -14.18 -1.78 -0.92
C TYR A 76 -15.51 -2.36 -1.35
N GLU A 77 -15.50 -3.12 -2.44
CA GLU A 77 -16.70 -3.75 -2.96
C GLU A 77 -16.54 -5.26 -2.88
N SER A 78 -17.55 -5.93 -2.35
CA SER A 78 -17.65 -7.37 -2.44
C SER A 78 -18.31 -7.71 -3.77
N VAL A 79 -17.66 -8.54 -4.56
CA VAL A 79 -18.28 -9.08 -5.77
C VAL A 79 -18.79 -10.46 -5.42
N SER A 80 -20.12 -10.61 -5.43
CA SER A 80 -20.72 -11.93 -5.26
C SER A 80 -21.14 -12.45 -6.63
N ASN A 81 -20.75 -13.68 -6.86
CA ASN A 81 -21.09 -14.39 -8.10
C ASN A 81 -22.26 -15.32 -7.87
#